data_9abc02871ec5449a88dcb646162c579e
#
_entry.id   9abc02871ec5449a88dcb646162c579e
#
_cell.length_a   1.000
_cell.length_b   1.000
_cell.length_c   1.000
_cell.angle_alpha   90.00
_cell.angle_beta   90.00
_cell.angle_gamma   90.00
#
_symmetry.space_group_name_H-M   'P 1'
#
loop_
_entity.id
_entity.type
_entity.pdbx_description
1 polymer ?
#
loop_
_entity_poly.entity_id
_entity_poly.type
_entity_poly.pdbx_seq_one_letter_code
_entity_poly.pdbx_strand_id
1 'polypeptide(L)'
;MIRDMPTKARRYTNAWRAQQAAQTRASILNAVVQVLAGGLADLSVPAIAREAGLSVRTIYRHFPTKRDLLVALGDHMNQQAAYKMDPPPRTPEDLAQTVREAYRQADSLSAEYQAAYATGFGQEVRREWDMPFKLRVFADALAPVLDRLPPGEQRHLLHLVTVLISRYTLQRFKADLDVSADDAAETVVWALETLTHALANRTPVDGRERRSVGAAANATKG
;
A
#
# COMPACT_ATOMS: atom_id res chain seq x y z
N MET A 1 41.08 -41.28 -2.02
CA MET A 1 39.92 -40.55 -1.44
C MET A 1 40.01 -39.10 -1.93
N ILE A 2 39.49 -38.80 -3.13
CA ILE A 2 39.58 -37.48 -3.78
C ILE A 2 38.31 -36.73 -3.39
N ARG A 3 38.46 -35.74 -2.53
CA ARG A 3 37.38 -34.83 -2.13
C ARG A 3 37.02 -33.95 -3.31
N ASP A 4 35.79 -34.11 -3.80
CA ASP A 4 35.17 -33.29 -4.84
C ASP A 4 34.96 -31.86 -4.29
N MET A 5 35.86 -30.94 -4.61
CA MET A 5 35.72 -29.53 -4.31
C MET A 5 34.74 -28.93 -5.31
N PRO A 6 33.66 -28.23 -4.88
CA PRO A 6 32.75 -27.57 -5.79
C PRO A 6 33.49 -26.46 -6.53
N THR A 7 33.74 -26.69 -7.79
CA THR A 7 34.48 -25.80 -8.70
C THR A 7 33.83 -24.40 -8.72
N LYS A 8 34.63 -23.33 -8.64
CA LYS A 8 34.28 -21.91 -8.82
C LYS A 8 33.33 -21.68 -10.01
N ALA A 9 33.45 -22.46 -11.09
CA ALA A 9 32.60 -22.47 -12.28
C ALA A 9 31.13 -22.83 -11.97
N ARG A 10 30.86 -23.76 -11.05
CA ARG A 10 29.51 -24.21 -10.70
C ARG A 10 28.75 -23.16 -9.87
N ARG A 11 29.45 -22.40 -9.01
CA ARG A 11 28.90 -21.25 -8.27
C ARG A 11 28.60 -20.09 -9.20
N TYR A 12 29.47 -19.81 -10.17
CA TYR A 12 29.28 -18.74 -11.16
C TYR A 12 28.09 -19.02 -12.08
N THR A 13 27.93 -20.25 -12.56
CA THR A 13 26.79 -20.67 -13.41
C THR A 13 25.45 -20.58 -12.64
N ASN A 14 25.43 -20.89 -11.35
CA ASN A 14 24.22 -20.79 -10.54
C ASN A 14 23.83 -19.33 -10.25
N ALA A 15 24.79 -18.48 -9.93
CA ALA A 15 24.57 -17.05 -9.73
C ALA A 15 24.06 -16.38 -11.02
N TRP A 16 24.67 -16.70 -12.16
CA TRP A 16 24.23 -16.19 -13.46
C TRP A 16 22.79 -16.64 -13.81
N ARG A 17 22.45 -17.92 -13.61
CA ARG A 17 21.08 -18.44 -13.82
C ARG A 17 20.08 -17.78 -12.90
N ALA A 18 20.41 -17.56 -11.65
CA ALA A 18 19.55 -16.86 -10.69
C ALA A 18 19.31 -15.40 -11.14
N GLN A 19 20.34 -14.71 -11.60
CA GLN A 19 20.23 -13.35 -12.12
C GLN A 19 19.36 -13.29 -13.39
N GLN A 20 19.53 -14.22 -14.34
CA GLN A 20 18.68 -14.30 -15.53
C GLN A 20 17.21 -14.59 -15.16
N ALA A 21 16.98 -15.47 -14.20
CA ALA A 21 15.63 -15.75 -13.71
C ALA A 21 14.99 -14.51 -13.05
N ALA A 22 15.75 -13.75 -12.27
CA ALA A 22 15.30 -12.50 -11.66
C ALA A 22 14.99 -11.43 -12.71
N GLN A 23 15.85 -11.27 -13.73
CA GLN A 23 15.60 -10.34 -14.84
C GLN A 23 14.35 -10.73 -15.64
N THR A 24 14.17 -12.02 -15.94
CA THR A 24 12.97 -12.50 -16.63
C THR A 24 11.72 -12.25 -15.80
N ARG A 25 11.80 -12.47 -14.48
CA ARG A 25 10.69 -12.21 -13.55
C ARG A 25 10.31 -10.72 -13.55
N ALA A 26 11.29 -9.82 -13.46
CA ALA A 26 11.08 -8.38 -13.53
C ALA A 26 10.48 -7.94 -14.89
N SER A 27 10.96 -8.49 -15.99
CA SER A 27 10.41 -8.22 -17.33
C SER A 27 8.94 -8.63 -17.45
N ILE A 28 8.55 -9.78 -16.88
CA ILE A 28 7.14 -10.21 -16.84
C ILE A 28 6.30 -9.22 -16.03
N LEU A 29 6.77 -8.78 -14.86
CA LEU A 29 6.03 -7.84 -14.00
C LEU A 29 5.89 -6.46 -14.66
N ASN A 30 6.92 -5.96 -15.34
CA ASN A 30 6.82 -4.74 -16.15
C ASN A 30 5.79 -4.89 -17.27
N ALA A 31 5.77 -6.03 -17.97
CA ALA A 31 4.78 -6.30 -19.01
C ALA A 31 3.34 -6.33 -18.43
N VAL A 32 3.15 -6.85 -17.21
CA VAL A 32 1.85 -6.76 -16.52
C VAL A 32 1.43 -5.31 -16.32
N VAL A 33 2.34 -4.45 -15.85
CA VAL A 33 2.06 -3.01 -15.67
C VAL A 33 1.66 -2.36 -16.99
N GLN A 34 2.39 -2.62 -18.10
CA GLN A 34 2.07 -2.07 -19.41
C GLN A 34 0.71 -2.55 -19.94
N VAL A 35 0.39 -3.85 -19.78
CA VAL A 35 -0.91 -4.41 -20.16
C VAL A 35 -2.04 -3.74 -19.38
N LEU A 36 -1.86 -3.53 -18.06
CA LEU A 36 -2.83 -2.84 -17.22
C LEU A 36 -2.99 -1.37 -17.60
N ALA A 37 -1.89 -0.67 -17.87
CA ALA A 37 -1.87 0.73 -18.29
C ALA A 37 -2.56 0.94 -19.65
N GLY A 38 -2.47 -0.06 -20.55
CA GLY A 38 -3.12 -0.05 -21.85
C GLY A 38 -4.65 -0.22 -21.80
N GLY A 39 -5.24 -0.32 -20.61
CA GLY A 39 -6.71 -0.36 -20.41
C GLY A 39 -7.35 -1.68 -20.86
N LEU A 40 -6.58 -2.75 -21.02
CA LEU A 40 -7.14 -4.06 -21.31
C LEU A 40 -7.97 -4.52 -20.09
N ALA A 41 -9.28 -4.60 -20.26
CA ALA A 41 -10.22 -4.98 -19.23
C ALA A 41 -9.92 -6.37 -18.61
N ASP A 42 -9.27 -7.24 -19.40
CA ASP A 42 -8.89 -8.59 -18.98
C ASP A 42 -7.37 -8.77 -19.03
N LEU A 43 -6.76 -8.81 -17.84
CA LEU A 43 -5.38 -9.25 -17.68
C LEU A 43 -5.29 -10.74 -18.05
N SER A 44 -4.82 -11.03 -19.27
CA SER A 44 -4.65 -12.40 -19.74
C SER A 44 -3.18 -12.78 -19.86
N VAL A 45 -2.87 -14.04 -19.50
CA VAL A 45 -1.48 -14.56 -19.63
C VAL A 45 -0.95 -14.46 -21.08
N PRO A 46 -1.76 -14.70 -22.13
CA PRO A 46 -1.31 -14.45 -23.50
C PRO A 46 -0.96 -12.98 -23.80
N ALA A 47 -1.68 -12.01 -23.25
CA ALA A 47 -1.36 -10.60 -23.42
C ALA A 47 -0.04 -10.24 -22.73
N ILE A 48 0.16 -10.72 -21.50
CA ILE A 48 1.43 -10.55 -20.76
C ILE A 48 2.60 -11.19 -21.51
N ALA A 49 2.42 -12.40 -22.05
CA ALA A 49 3.45 -13.12 -22.79
C ALA A 49 3.88 -12.36 -24.05
N ARG A 50 2.90 -11.81 -24.78
CA ARG A 50 3.15 -10.98 -25.98
C ARG A 50 3.90 -9.71 -25.62
N GLU A 51 3.47 -8.99 -24.58
CA GLU A 51 4.09 -7.75 -24.13
C GLU A 51 5.53 -7.99 -23.63
N ALA A 52 5.76 -9.08 -22.90
CA ALA A 52 7.07 -9.46 -22.40
C ALA A 52 8.01 -10.05 -23.48
N GLY A 53 7.53 -10.36 -24.68
CA GLY A 53 8.28 -11.08 -25.72
C GLY A 53 8.61 -12.53 -25.30
N LEU A 54 7.76 -13.17 -24.49
CA LEU A 54 8.00 -14.50 -23.92
C LEU A 54 6.89 -15.49 -24.31
N SER A 55 7.16 -16.79 -24.11
CA SER A 55 6.11 -17.80 -24.26
C SER A 55 5.19 -17.86 -23.03
N VAL A 56 3.91 -18.23 -23.25
CA VAL A 56 2.93 -18.47 -22.16
C VAL A 56 3.50 -19.51 -21.16
N ARG A 57 4.20 -20.54 -21.64
CA ARG A 57 4.88 -21.53 -20.80
C ARG A 57 5.92 -20.91 -19.89
N THR A 58 6.64 -19.90 -20.39
CA THR A 58 7.63 -19.16 -19.58
C THR A 58 6.96 -18.39 -18.47
N ILE A 59 5.80 -17.74 -18.74
CA ILE A 59 5.04 -17.04 -17.70
C ILE A 59 4.64 -18.02 -16.59
N TYR A 60 4.00 -19.15 -16.92
CA TYR A 60 3.59 -20.15 -15.93
C TYR A 60 4.75 -20.78 -15.16
N ARG A 61 5.94 -20.87 -15.75
CA ARG A 61 7.13 -21.34 -15.03
C ARG A 61 7.55 -20.38 -13.91
N HIS A 62 7.38 -19.06 -14.10
CA HIS A 62 7.74 -18.04 -13.12
C HIS A 62 6.60 -17.72 -12.14
N PHE A 63 5.37 -17.83 -12.60
CA PHE A 63 4.15 -17.55 -11.86
C PHE A 63 3.12 -18.66 -12.12
N PRO A 64 3.19 -19.76 -11.37
CA PRO A 64 2.33 -20.92 -11.57
C PRO A 64 0.84 -20.62 -11.40
N THR A 65 0.50 -19.68 -10.52
CA THR A 65 -0.87 -19.26 -10.23
C THR A 65 -1.08 -17.75 -10.41
N LYS A 66 -2.33 -17.34 -10.59
CA LYS A 66 -2.72 -15.93 -10.58
C LYS A 66 -2.30 -15.25 -9.27
N ARG A 67 -2.39 -15.98 -8.15
CA ARG A 67 -2.02 -15.48 -6.82
C ARG A 67 -0.51 -15.17 -6.75
N ASP A 68 0.34 -16.06 -7.28
CA ASP A 68 1.80 -15.82 -7.30
C ASP A 68 2.15 -14.57 -8.11
N LEU A 69 1.43 -14.35 -9.21
CA LEU A 69 1.58 -13.15 -10.03
C LEU A 69 1.12 -11.89 -9.29
N LEU A 70 -0.04 -11.95 -8.59
CA LEU A 70 -0.56 -10.85 -7.79
C LEU A 70 0.39 -10.42 -6.66
N VAL A 71 0.89 -11.42 -5.89
CA VAL A 71 1.88 -11.19 -4.82
C VAL A 71 3.11 -10.47 -5.37
N ALA A 72 3.70 -11.06 -6.40
CA ALA A 72 4.92 -10.52 -6.98
C ALA A 72 4.70 -9.16 -7.64
N LEU A 73 3.53 -8.92 -8.23
CA LEU A 73 3.18 -7.61 -8.77
C LEU A 73 3.04 -6.56 -7.67
N GLY A 74 2.42 -6.92 -6.53
CA GLY A 74 2.33 -6.05 -5.36
C GLY A 74 3.70 -5.62 -4.87
N ASP A 75 4.61 -6.58 -4.67
CA ASP A 75 5.99 -6.30 -4.28
C ASP A 75 6.73 -5.43 -5.31
N HIS A 76 6.58 -5.75 -6.59
CA HIS A 76 7.20 -5.00 -7.69
C HIS A 76 6.69 -3.56 -7.76
N MET A 77 5.37 -3.36 -7.70
CA MET A 77 4.75 -2.04 -7.71
C MET A 77 5.16 -1.22 -6.48
N ASN A 78 5.23 -1.85 -5.30
CA ASN A 78 5.69 -1.19 -4.08
C ASN A 78 7.17 -0.81 -4.15
N GLN A 79 8.01 -1.66 -4.76
CA GLN A 79 9.43 -1.33 -4.99
C GLN A 79 9.61 -0.16 -5.96
N GLN A 80 8.81 -0.11 -7.02
CA GLN A 80 8.86 0.99 -8.01
C GLN A 80 8.25 2.28 -7.45
N ALA A 81 7.21 2.17 -6.65
CA ALA A 81 6.63 3.31 -5.95
C ALA A 81 7.60 3.87 -4.89
N ALA A 82 8.74 3.22 -4.66
CA ALA A 82 9.72 3.54 -3.62
C ALA A 82 9.10 3.75 -2.22
N TYR A 83 7.82 3.38 -2.05
CA TYR A 83 7.11 3.54 -0.80
C TYR A 83 7.58 2.46 0.20
N LYS A 84 8.80 2.66 0.65
CA LYS A 84 9.31 1.95 1.81
C LYS A 84 9.04 2.83 3.01
N MET A 85 8.05 2.45 3.83
CA MET A 85 8.01 2.93 5.21
C MET A 85 9.17 2.24 5.96
N ASP A 86 10.39 2.74 5.72
CA ASP A 86 11.61 2.19 6.29
C ASP A 86 12.48 3.35 6.78
N PRO A 87 12.53 3.58 8.08
CA PRO A 87 11.80 2.85 9.12
C PRO A 87 10.30 3.14 9.11
N PRO A 88 9.45 2.17 9.55
CA PRO A 88 8.03 2.42 9.69
C PRO A 88 7.77 3.47 10.78
N PRO A 89 6.73 4.33 10.62
CA PRO A 89 6.36 5.31 11.64
C PRO A 89 5.99 4.61 12.96
N ARG A 90 6.42 5.19 14.07
CA ARG A 90 6.20 4.65 15.42
C ARG A 90 5.44 5.60 16.32
N THR A 91 5.30 6.84 15.90
CA THR A 91 4.61 7.89 16.65
C THR A 91 3.67 8.66 15.71
N PRO A 92 2.68 9.40 16.25
CA PRO A 92 1.85 10.28 15.44
C PRO A 92 2.66 11.33 14.65
N GLU A 93 3.77 11.80 15.21
CA GLU A 93 4.66 12.79 14.59
C GLU A 93 5.39 12.19 13.37
N ASP A 94 5.78 10.90 13.43
CA ASP A 94 6.40 10.21 12.30
C ASP A 94 5.45 10.11 11.09
N LEU A 95 4.13 10.15 11.33
CA LEU A 95 3.14 10.13 10.25
C LEU A 95 3.25 11.35 9.35
N ALA A 96 3.63 12.52 9.88
CA ALA A 96 3.84 13.72 9.08
C ALA A 96 4.91 13.50 8.01
N GLN A 97 6.05 12.92 8.40
CA GLN A 97 7.11 12.58 7.45
C GLN A 97 6.65 11.48 6.47
N THR A 98 5.88 10.50 6.96
CA THR A 98 5.30 9.43 6.12
C THR A 98 4.39 10.01 5.04
N VAL A 99 3.55 11.00 5.35
CA VAL A 99 2.69 11.69 4.38
C VAL A 99 3.52 12.38 3.30
N ARG A 100 4.49 13.21 3.71
CA ARG A 100 5.35 13.96 2.78
C ARG A 100 6.05 13.02 1.81
N GLU A 101 6.62 11.96 2.33
CA GLU A 101 7.34 10.98 1.52
C GLU A 101 6.40 10.20 0.60
N ALA A 102 5.25 9.74 1.11
CA ALA A 102 4.23 9.02 0.33
C ALA A 102 3.70 9.86 -0.84
N TYR A 103 3.47 11.15 -0.61
CA TYR A 103 2.94 12.04 -1.65
C TYR A 103 4.00 12.38 -2.69
N ARG A 104 5.23 12.68 -2.27
CA ARG A 104 6.35 12.90 -3.20
C ARG A 104 6.60 11.69 -4.09
N GLN A 105 6.59 10.50 -3.52
CA GLN A 105 6.78 9.25 -4.27
C GLN A 105 5.60 8.96 -5.20
N ALA A 106 4.36 9.17 -4.73
CA ALA A 106 3.17 9.00 -5.57
C ALA A 106 3.16 9.97 -6.76
N ASP A 107 3.67 11.18 -6.58
CA ASP A 107 3.78 12.19 -7.63
C ASP A 107 4.88 11.85 -8.65
N SER A 108 5.95 11.22 -8.21
CA SER A 108 7.07 10.80 -9.06
C SER A 108 6.79 9.54 -9.88
N LEU A 109 5.67 8.83 -9.63
CA LEU A 109 5.31 7.63 -10.38
C LEU A 109 5.02 7.94 -11.85
N SER A 110 5.54 7.10 -12.75
CA SER A 110 5.23 7.21 -14.16
C SER A 110 3.73 7.01 -14.45
N ALA A 111 3.27 7.56 -15.59
CA ALA A 111 1.87 7.48 -15.99
C ALA A 111 1.37 6.03 -16.11
N GLU A 112 2.24 5.10 -16.56
CA GLU A 112 1.93 3.69 -16.69
C GLU A 112 1.63 3.05 -15.31
N TYR A 113 2.46 3.35 -14.31
CA TYR A 113 2.22 2.86 -12.94
C TYR A 113 0.96 3.47 -12.35
N GLN A 114 0.72 4.77 -12.58
CA GLN A 114 -0.52 5.42 -12.12
C GLN A 114 -1.74 4.76 -12.74
N ALA A 115 -1.72 4.51 -14.06
CA ALA A 115 -2.80 3.84 -14.77
C ALA A 115 -3.01 2.38 -14.29
N ALA A 116 -1.92 1.61 -14.14
CA ALA A 116 -2.00 0.24 -13.64
C ALA A 116 -2.64 0.15 -12.25
N TYR A 117 -2.31 1.08 -11.39
CA TYR A 117 -2.93 1.18 -10.07
C TYR A 117 -4.43 1.55 -10.11
N ALA A 118 -4.88 2.30 -11.09
CA ALA A 118 -6.28 2.69 -11.23
C ALA A 118 -7.18 1.53 -11.67
N THR A 119 -6.60 0.45 -12.21
CA THR A 119 -7.36 -0.72 -12.67
C THR A 119 -7.97 -1.50 -11.49
N GLY A 120 -9.04 -2.27 -11.76
CA GLY A 120 -9.62 -3.18 -10.77
C GLY A 120 -8.60 -4.18 -10.21
N PHE A 121 -7.68 -4.66 -11.06
CA PHE A 121 -6.60 -5.54 -10.64
C PHE A 121 -5.58 -4.85 -9.71
N GLY A 122 -5.16 -3.63 -10.04
CA GLY A 122 -4.30 -2.84 -9.14
C GLY A 122 -4.97 -2.54 -7.80
N GLN A 123 -6.29 -2.36 -7.79
CA GLN A 123 -7.07 -2.21 -6.55
C GLN A 123 -7.15 -3.53 -5.74
N GLU A 124 -7.25 -4.69 -6.41
CA GLU A 124 -7.21 -6.01 -5.77
C GLU A 124 -5.86 -6.24 -5.08
N VAL A 125 -4.73 -5.98 -5.78
CA VAL A 125 -3.37 -6.03 -5.21
C VAL A 125 -3.28 -5.16 -3.97
N ARG A 126 -3.74 -3.92 -4.05
CA ARG A 126 -3.70 -3.01 -2.90
C ARG A 126 -4.51 -3.51 -1.72
N ARG A 127 -5.72 -4.02 -1.96
CA ARG A 127 -6.62 -4.50 -0.90
C ARG A 127 -6.06 -5.71 -0.17
N GLU A 128 -5.48 -6.65 -0.91
CA GLU A 128 -4.98 -7.90 -0.32
C GLU A 128 -3.62 -7.76 0.36
N TRP A 129 -2.75 -6.87 -0.15
CA TRP A 129 -1.34 -6.83 0.28
C TRP A 129 -0.94 -5.55 0.99
N ASP A 130 -1.36 -4.40 0.47
CA ASP A 130 -0.93 -3.11 0.99
C ASP A 130 -1.76 -2.67 2.21
N MET A 131 -3.08 -2.84 2.15
CA MET A 131 -3.97 -2.36 3.21
C MET A 131 -3.76 -3.02 4.58
N PRO A 132 -3.64 -4.36 4.70
CA PRO A 132 -3.41 -4.99 6.00
C PRO A 132 -2.08 -4.56 6.65
N PHE A 133 -1.04 -4.35 5.84
CA PHE A 133 0.24 -3.84 6.32
C PHE A 133 0.11 -2.39 6.80
N LYS A 134 -0.48 -1.49 6.01
CA LYS A 134 -0.67 -0.08 6.37
C LYS A 134 -1.51 0.09 7.62
N LEU A 135 -2.63 -0.61 7.71
CA LEU A 135 -3.50 -0.54 8.90
C LEU A 135 -2.75 -0.92 10.18
N ARG A 136 -1.90 -1.96 10.13
CA ARG A 136 -1.08 -2.35 11.28
C ARG A 136 -0.05 -1.28 11.63
N VAL A 137 0.72 -0.81 10.64
CA VAL A 137 1.76 0.22 10.85
C VAL A 137 1.15 1.52 11.39
N PHE A 138 0.00 1.94 10.86
CA PHE A 138 -0.69 3.14 11.36
C PHE A 138 -1.30 2.93 12.75
N ALA A 139 -1.79 1.72 13.05
CA ALA A 139 -2.27 1.39 14.40
C ALA A 139 -1.11 1.47 15.42
N ASP A 140 0.06 0.93 15.08
CA ASP A 140 1.24 0.98 15.93
C ASP A 140 1.69 2.44 16.18
N ALA A 141 1.75 3.27 15.12
CA ALA A 141 2.12 4.68 15.23
C ALA A 141 1.11 5.51 16.03
N LEU A 142 -0.18 5.19 15.93
CA LEU A 142 -1.26 5.89 16.61
C LEU A 142 -1.63 5.31 17.98
N ALA A 143 -0.96 4.24 18.45
CA ALA A 143 -1.29 3.57 19.70
C ALA A 143 -1.49 4.53 20.88
N PRO A 144 -0.64 5.57 21.11
CA PRO A 144 -0.83 6.50 22.24
C PRO A 144 -2.15 7.28 22.19
N VAL A 145 -2.73 7.46 21.01
CA VAL A 145 -4.03 8.13 20.79
C VAL A 145 -5.15 7.09 20.83
N LEU A 146 -4.97 5.96 20.13
CA LEU A 146 -5.98 4.90 20.01
C LEU A 146 -6.37 4.32 21.36
N ASP A 147 -5.40 4.09 22.26
CA ASP A 147 -5.63 3.50 23.59
C ASP A 147 -6.58 4.34 24.46
N ARG A 148 -6.78 5.61 24.11
CA ARG A 148 -7.69 6.53 24.81
C ARG A 148 -9.10 6.56 24.21
N LEU A 149 -9.30 5.94 23.05
CA LEU A 149 -10.53 6.00 22.28
C LEU A 149 -11.37 4.73 22.45
N PRO A 150 -12.71 4.84 22.42
CA PRO A 150 -13.58 3.69 22.29
C PRO A 150 -13.32 2.93 20.98
N PRO A 151 -13.56 1.59 20.93
CA PRO A 151 -13.25 0.76 19.74
C PRO A 151 -13.87 1.28 18.43
N GLY A 152 -15.02 1.92 18.47
CA GLY A 152 -15.65 2.53 17.30
C GLY A 152 -14.83 3.72 16.76
N GLU A 153 -14.36 4.60 17.65
CA GLU A 153 -13.57 5.77 17.29
C GLU A 153 -12.16 5.40 16.85
N GLN A 154 -11.55 4.38 17.45
CA GLN A 154 -10.27 3.80 17.00
C GLN A 154 -10.34 3.43 15.51
N ARG A 155 -11.40 2.72 15.15
CA ARG A 155 -11.63 2.29 13.76
C ARG A 155 -11.84 3.46 12.82
N HIS A 156 -12.60 4.49 13.25
CA HIS A 156 -12.80 5.72 12.45
C HIS A 156 -11.49 6.46 12.20
N LEU A 157 -10.64 6.60 13.22
CA LEU A 157 -9.35 7.26 13.10
C LEU A 157 -8.43 6.50 12.12
N LEU A 158 -8.33 5.17 12.25
CA LEU A 158 -7.52 4.34 11.36
C LEU A 158 -8.00 4.41 9.91
N HIS A 159 -9.31 4.36 9.67
CA HIS A 159 -9.87 4.50 8.32
C HIS A 159 -9.55 5.87 7.72
N LEU A 160 -9.72 6.94 8.50
CA LEU A 160 -9.44 8.31 8.05
C LEU A 160 -7.97 8.49 7.69
N VAL A 161 -7.05 8.11 8.60
CA VAL A 161 -5.61 8.18 8.36
C VAL A 161 -5.19 7.38 7.13
N THR A 162 -5.74 6.17 6.96
CA THR A 162 -5.45 5.32 5.80
C THR A 162 -5.90 5.95 4.48
N VAL A 163 -7.04 6.63 4.47
CA VAL A 163 -7.54 7.34 3.28
C VAL A 163 -6.71 8.59 3.02
N LEU A 164 -6.43 9.39 4.04
CA LEU A 164 -5.64 10.61 3.91
C LEU A 164 -4.22 10.31 3.41
N ILE A 165 -3.54 9.28 3.95
CA ILE A 165 -2.21 8.86 3.49
C ILE A 165 -2.32 7.93 2.28
N SER A 166 -3.05 8.36 1.26
CA SER A 166 -3.20 7.60 0.02
C SER A 166 -2.91 8.46 -1.20
N ARG A 167 -2.33 7.84 -2.23
CA ARG A 167 -2.14 8.51 -3.51
C ARG A 167 -3.45 8.95 -4.17
N TYR A 168 -4.58 8.30 -3.85
CA TYR A 168 -5.89 8.72 -4.38
C TYR A 168 -6.29 10.07 -3.81
N THR A 169 -6.00 10.31 -2.54
CA THR A 169 -6.19 11.62 -1.92
C THR A 169 -5.31 12.66 -2.61
N LEU A 170 -4.03 12.37 -2.85
CA LEU A 170 -3.16 13.25 -3.63
C LEU A 170 -3.72 13.52 -5.02
N GLN A 171 -4.17 12.49 -5.74
CA GLN A 171 -4.76 12.66 -7.08
C GLN A 171 -6.00 13.58 -7.06
N ARG A 172 -6.82 13.50 -6.00
CA ARG A 172 -7.98 14.41 -5.84
C ARG A 172 -7.53 15.84 -5.57
N PHE A 173 -6.53 16.06 -4.72
CA PHE A 173 -5.95 17.39 -4.51
C PHE A 173 -5.46 18.00 -5.82
N LYS A 174 -4.72 17.24 -6.63
CA LYS A 174 -4.21 17.71 -7.91
C LYS A 174 -5.31 17.95 -8.94
N ALA A 175 -6.23 16.99 -9.10
CA ALA A 175 -7.24 17.04 -10.16
C ALA A 175 -8.37 18.03 -9.89
N ASP A 176 -8.80 18.18 -8.63
CA ASP A 176 -9.96 18.98 -8.28
C ASP A 176 -9.60 20.39 -7.79
N LEU A 177 -8.42 20.54 -7.18
CA LEU A 177 -8.03 21.77 -6.50
C LEU A 177 -6.77 22.42 -7.10
N ASP A 178 -6.14 21.78 -8.10
CA ASP A 178 -4.89 22.24 -8.73
C ASP A 178 -3.76 22.49 -7.71
N VAL A 179 -3.68 21.66 -6.68
CA VAL A 179 -2.74 21.79 -5.57
C VAL A 179 -1.51 20.93 -5.85
N SER A 180 -0.32 21.43 -5.53
CA SER A 180 0.93 20.68 -5.65
C SER A 180 0.97 19.47 -4.70
N ALA A 181 1.84 18.50 -4.96
CA ALA A 181 2.02 17.35 -4.06
C ALA A 181 2.52 17.76 -2.67
N ASP A 182 3.39 18.76 -2.60
CA ASP A 182 3.92 19.28 -1.34
C ASP A 182 2.84 20.03 -0.54
N ASP A 183 2.04 20.90 -1.18
CA ASP A 183 0.93 21.61 -0.50
C ASP A 183 -0.16 20.63 -0.05
N ALA A 184 -0.46 19.63 -0.86
CA ALA A 184 -1.39 18.57 -0.48
C ALA A 184 -0.87 17.77 0.73
N ALA A 185 0.44 17.48 0.78
CA ALA A 185 1.06 16.81 1.91
C ALA A 185 0.95 17.65 3.19
N GLU A 186 1.29 18.95 3.13
CA GLU A 186 1.19 19.85 4.29
C GLU A 186 -0.27 20.00 4.77
N THR A 187 -1.24 20.03 3.85
CA THR A 187 -2.66 20.05 4.21
C THR A 187 -3.05 18.79 5.01
N VAL A 188 -2.61 17.62 4.56
CA VAL A 188 -2.90 16.36 5.26
C VAL A 188 -2.14 16.28 6.58
N VAL A 189 -0.88 16.73 6.64
CA VAL A 189 -0.09 16.80 7.87
C VAL A 189 -0.81 17.67 8.89
N TRP A 190 -1.20 18.89 8.51
CA TRP A 190 -1.96 19.78 9.38
C TRP A 190 -3.24 19.13 9.93
N ALA A 191 -4.00 18.46 9.08
CA ALA A 191 -5.22 17.76 9.49
C ALA A 191 -4.94 16.62 10.48
N LEU A 192 -3.91 15.82 10.24
CA LEU A 192 -3.52 14.70 11.11
C LEU A 192 -3.01 15.20 12.48
N GLU A 193 -2.15 16.21 12.49
CA GLU A 193 -1.63 16.80 13.72
C GLU A 193 -2.75 17.42 14.55
N THR A 194 -3.64 18.19 13.92
CA THR A 194 -4.81 18.78 14.59
C THR A 194 -5.70 17.71 15.20
N LEU A 195 -5.99 16.65 14.44
CA LEU A 195 -6.87 15.57 14.87
C LEU A 195 -6.25 14.75 16.00
N THR A 196 -5.00 14.35 15.86
CA THR A 196 -4.31 13.53 16.88
C THR A 196 -4.11 14.32 18.17
N HIS A 197 -3.76 15.60 18.07
CA HIS A 197 -3.64 16.48 19.23
C HIS A 197 -5.00 16.68 19.96
N ALA A 198 -6.05 16.94 19.21
CA ALA A 198 -7.40 17.10 19.78
C ALA A 198 -7.88 15.82 20.48
N LEU A 199 -7.62 14.65 19.88
CA LEU A 199 -7.99 13.36 20.47
C LEU A 199 -7.12 12.98 21.67
N ALA A 200 -5.82 13.29 21.65
CA ALA A 200 -4.92 13.05 22.77
C ALA A 200 -5.28 13.88 24.02
N ASN A 201 -5.81 15.09 23.82
CA ASN A 201 -6.22 16.01 24.90
C ASN A 201 -7.68 15.84 25.32
N ARG A 202 -8.42 14.92 24.71
CA ARG A 202 -9.82 14.64 25.05
C ARG A 202 -9.88 13.95 26.39
N THR A 203 -10.67 14.48 27.30
CA THR A 203 -10.98 13.83 28.56
C THR A 203 -11.68 12.49 28.26
N PRO A 204 -11.25 11.35 28.85
CA PRO A 204 -11.94 10.08 28.65
C PRO A 204 -13.43 10.23 28.97
N VAL A 205 -14.29 9.92 28.02
CA VAL A 205 -15.74 9.89 28.28
C VAL A 205 -16.02 8.74 29.22
N ASP A 206 -16.32 9.06 30.48
CA ASP A 206 -16.65 8.06 31.48
C ASP A 206 -17.86 7.24 31.00
N GLY A 207 -17.73 5.92 30.93
CA GLY A 207 -18.73 4.99 30.36
C GLY A 207 -20.08 4.99 31.10
N ARG A 208 -20.24 5.84 32.14
CA ARG A 208 -21.47 6.01 32.91
C ARG A 208 -22.53 6.88 32.19
N GLU A 209 -22.13 7.87 31.39
CA GLU A 209 -23.10 8.74 30.73
C GLU A 209 -23.87 8.05 29.57
N ARG A 210 -23.30 7.03 28.94
CA ARG A 210 -23.99 6.29 27.86
C ARG A 210 -25.12 5.39 28.36
N ARG A 211 -25.12 5.00 29.62
CA ARG A 211 -26.22 4.20 30.22
C ARG A 211 -27.46 5.07 30.53
N SER A 212 -27.31 6.34 30.81
CA SER A 212 -28.44 7.25 31.11
C SER A 212 -29.24 7.67 29.87
N VAL A 213 -28.58 7.84 28.71
CA VAL A 213 -29.25 8.20 27.46
C VAL A 213 -30.00 7.00 26.86
N GLY A 214 -29.45 5.78 26.98
CA GLY A 214 -30.14 4.56 26.55
C GLY A 214 -31.35 4.18 27.41
N ALA A 215 -31.32 4.50 28.70
CA ALA A 215 -32.44 4.26 29.63
C ALA A 215 -33.60 5.24 29.41
N ALA A 216 -33.29 6.51 29.08
CA ALA A 216 -34.32 7.53 28.78
C ALA A 216 -35.06 7.25 27.46
N ALA A 217 -34.38 6.70 26.45
CA ALA A 217 -35.01 6.38 25.16
C ALA A 217 -35.97 5.17 25.22
N ASN A 218 -35.79 4.27 26.21
CA ASN A 218 -36.69 3.12 26.41
C ASN A 218 -37.89 3.44 27.31
N ALA A 219 -37.83 4.51 28.09
CA ALA A 219 -38.96 4.92 29.00
C ALA A 219 -40.07 5.66 28.26
N THR A 220 -39.90 6.05 26.99
CA THR A 220 -40.88 6.82 26.20
C THR A 220 -41.70 5.95 25.22
N LYS A 221 -41.54 4.62 25.27
CA LYS A 221 -42.28 3.64 24.46
C LYS A 221 -43.04 2.61 25.30
N GLY A 222 -43.52 3.02 26.45
CA GLY A 222 -44.48 2.26 27.25
C GLY A 222 -45.84 2.94 27.27
#